data_952d954275fdb5803d835910b24a0206
#
_entry.id   952d954275fdb5803d835910b24a0206
#
_cell.length_a   1.000
_cell.length_b   1.000
_cell.length_c   1.000
_cell.angle_alpha   90.00
_cell.angle_beta   90.00
_cell.angle_gamma   90.00
#
_symmetry.space_group_name_H-M   'P 1'
#
loop_
_entity.id
_entity.type
_entity.pdbx_description
1 polymer ?
#
loop_
_entity_poly.entity_id
_entity_poly.type
_entity_poly.pdbx_seq_one_letter_code
_entity_poly.pdbx_strand_id
1 'polypeptide(L)'
;MKIVKKLFTLSIVVFLISGSVGCSSTDRQVNASGEKAESPDSSQMEESAEAEVSAEMEEPMVETFPVTLQTAMGELTLETQPVKILSLSPTATEILFAIGAGEQVFAVDDQSNYPPEAPVSDISGWSPNLEAILAIEPDLVVHSYLPEDIEQGLANVGIPSLTQFSAMTLEDTYQQIQQLGQATGNSEQAANIVLEMQQRIDELVTRGSGFTPYTFYHELDQTYYSVTSTTFIGQIYAMIGLTNIADAADEAGSGYPQLSEEYILLQDPDLIFLADTKCCGQSAETVSERNGWSALTAVSQGTVIELDDDIASRWGPRVVDFFEAVVVAMEQVE
;
A
#
# COMPACT_ATOMS: atom_id res chain seq x y z
N MET A 1 -5.23 -24.99 -43.88
CA MET A 1 -3.96 -24.83 -44.59
C MET A 1 -2.86 -24.62 -43.54
N LYS A 2 -2.05 -25.64 -43.40
CA LYS A 2 -0.79 -25.88 -42.65
C LYS A 2 -0.50 -25.10 -41.37
N ILE A 3 -0.67 -25.83 -40.26
CA ILE A 3 -0.18 -25.61 -38.91
C ILE A 3 1.33 -25.85 -38.88
N VAL A 4 2.12 -24.88 -38.39
CA VAL A 4 3.54 -25.08 -38.07
C VAL A 4 3.69 -25.08 -36.54
N LYS A 5 3.87 -26.26 -35.96
CA LYS A 5 4.31 -26.48 -34.60
C LYS A 5 5.81 -26.21 -34.52
N LYS A 6 6.24 -25.25 -33.67
CA LYS A 6 7.64 -25.13 -33.22
C LYS A 6 7.76 -25.73 -31.83
N LEU A 7 8.45 -26.87 -31.74
CA LEU A 7 8.98 -27.40 -30.47
C LEU A 7 10.15 -26.52 -30.01
N PHE A 8 10.10 -26.10 -28.78
CA PHE A 8 11.26 -25.58 -28.06
C PHE A 8 11.71 -26.63 -27.04
N THR A 9 12.92 -27.15 -27.28
CA THR A 9 13.61 -28.08 -26.39
C THR A 9 14.31 -27.30 -25.32
N LEU A 10 13.96 -27.57 -24.05
CA LEU A 10 14.58 -27.00 -22.83
C LEU A 10 15.76 -27.89 -22.44
N SER A 11 16.99 -27.36 -22.52
CA SER A 11 18.18 -28.02 -22.02
C SER A 11 18.38 -27.63 -20.54
N ILE A 12 18.29 -28.64 -19.66
CA ILE A 12 18.63 -28.54 -18.26
C ILE A 12 20.13 -28.78 -18.12
N VAL A 13 20.88 -27.80 -17.63
CA VAL A 13 22.28 -27.95 -17.20
C VAL A 13 22.28 -28.08 -15.68
N VAL A 14 22.61 -29.27 -15.21
CA VAL A 14 22.84 -29.57 -13.79
C VAL A 14 24.31 -29.30 -13.51
N PHE A 15 24.61 -28.38 -12.60
CA PHE A 15 25.96 -28.20 -12.03
C PHE A 15 26.01 -28.84 -10.65
N LEU A 16 26.72 -29.97 -10.57
CA LEU A 16 27.16 -30.61 -9.33
C LEU A 16 28.49 -30.00 -8.93
N ILE A 17 28.56 -29.38 -7.75
CA ILE A 17 29.83 -29.05 -7.11
C ILE A 17 29.89 -29.80 -5.77
N SER A 18 30.79 -30.80 -5.74
CA SER A 18 31.25 -31.50 -4.55
C SER A 18 32.46 -30.77 -3.97
N GLY A 19 32.57 -30.64 -2.66
CA GLY A 19 33.77 -30.09 -2.02
C GLY A 19 33.66 -30.13 -0.52
N SER A 20 33.98 -31.15 0.03
CA SER A 20 34.87 -31.69 1.09
C SER A 20 34.99 -30.88 2.39
N VAL A 21 34.70 -31.66 3.42
CA VAL A 21 34.90 -31.55 4.87
C VAL A 21 36.33 -31.21 5.24
N GLY A 22 36.52 -30.34 6.26
CA GLY A 22 37.77 -30.14 6.99
C GLY A 22 37.45 -29.75 8.43
N CYS A 23 37.45 -30.78 9.31
CA CYS A 23 37.53 -30.63 10.76
C CYS A 23 38.94 -30.22 11.19
N SER A 24 39.08 -29.28 12.11
CA SER A 24 40.22 -29.26 13.04
C SER A 24 39.81 -28.63 14.37
N SER A 25 39.71 -29.46 15.36
CA SER A 25 39.64 -29.19 16.78
C SER A 25 41.01 -28.87 17.34
N THR A 26 41.15 -27.89 18.22
CA THR A 26 42.21 -27.87 19.22
C THR A 26 41.73 -27.21 20.51
N ASP A 27 41.58 -28.06 21.53
CA ASP A 27 41.54 -27.74 22.95
C ASP A 27 42.78 -27.00 23.43
N ARG A 28 42.64 -26.07 24.37
CA ARG A 28 43.58 -25.97 25.49
C ARG A 28 42.99 -25.20 26.69
N GLN A 29 43.00 -25.93 27.77
CA GLN A 29 42.73 -25.71 29.16
C GLN A 29 43.34 -24.44 29.81
N VAL A 30 42.53 -23.87 30.70
CA VAL A 30 42.68 -23.53 32.13
C VAL A 30 44.10 -23.15 32.64
N ASN A 31 44.21 -21.95 33.25
CA ASN A 31 44.77 -21.85 34.60
C ASN A 31 44.28 -20.60 35.35
N ALA A 32 43.89 -20.84 36.61
CA ALA A 32 43.55 -19.86 37.62
C ALA A 32 44.76 -19.61 38.54
N SER A 33 44.84 -18.40 39.05
CA SER A 33 45.38 -17.96 40.36
C SER A 33 45.53 -16.41 40.26
N GLY A 34 44.95 -15.57 41.01
CA GLY A 34 44.93 -15.40 42.45
C GLY A 34 46.07 -14.47 42.89
N GLU A 35 45.79 -13.22 43.21
CA GLU A 35 46.23 -12.58 44.43
C GLU A 35 45.94 -11.04 44.44
N LYS A 36 45.65 -10.58 45.51
CA LYS A 36 45.22 -9.52 46.34
C LYS A 36 46.10 -8.22 46.34
N ALA A 37 45.39 -7.12 46.55
CA ALA A 37 45.69 -5.93 47.39
C ALA A 37 46.56 -4.81 46.78
N GLU A 38 46.08 -3.63 46.75
CA GLU A 38 46.20 -2.48 47.61
C GLU A 38 45.92 -1.15 46.86
N SER A 39 45.03 -0.32 47.41
CA SER A 39 44.94 1.10 47.07
C SER A 39 46.10 1.86 47.73
N PRO A 40 46.47 3.04 47.18
CA PRO A 40 46.02 4.25 47.80
C PRO A 40 45.68 5.40 46.82
N ASP A 41 44.64 6.09 47.17
CA ASP A 41 44.42 7.55 47.22
C ASP A 41 45.38 8.46 46.43
N SER A 42 44.81 9.21 45.46
CA SER A 42 45.07 10.65 45.34
C SER A 42 44.08 11.29 44.37
N SER A 43 43.33 12.18 44.89
CA SER A 43 42.53 13.20 44.24
C SER A 43 43.24 13.90 43.06
N GLN A 44 42.61 13.85 41.86
CA GLN A 44 42.72 14.93 40.89
C GLN A 44 41.36 15.12 40.22
N MET A 45 40.84 16.33 40.42
CA MET A 45 39.72 16.90 39.72
C MET A 45 40.11 16.99 38.24
N GLU A 46 39.44 16.27 37.39
CA GLU A 46 39.40 16.57 35.97
C GLU A 46 38.00 17.12 35.62
N GLU A 47 38.07 18.35 35.22
CA GLU A 47 37.07 19.20 34.62
C GLU A 47 36.41 18.46 33.47
N SER A 48 35.15 18.05 33.60
CA SER A 48 34.36 17.49 32.56
C SER A 48 34.01 18.60 31.57
N ALA A 49 34.68 18.61 30.42
CA ALA A 49 34.26 19.37 29.25
C ALA A 49 32.89 18.81 28.79
N GLU A 50 31.84 19.59 29.04
CA GLU A 50 30.54 19.42 28.39
C GLU A 50 30.76 19.60 26.90
N ALA A 51 30.73 18.49 26.16
CA ALA A 51 30.60 18.52 24.72
C ALA A 51 29.15 18.98 24.42
N GLU A 52 28.99 20.26 24.13
CA GLU A 52 27.79 20.74 23.46
C GLU A 52 27.68 20.02 22.12
N VAL A 53 26.81 19.00 22.06
CA VAL A 53 26.30 18.47 20.80
C VAL A 53 25.39 19.56 20.26
N SER A 54 25.97 20.43 19.41
CA SER A 54 25.17 21.28 18.55
C SER A 54 24.39 20.36 17.64
N ALA A 55 23.09 20.18 17.93
CA ALA A 55 22.15 19.69 16.94
C ALA A 55 22.15 20.71 15.80
N GLU A 56 22.88 20.45 14.74
CA GLU A 56 22.67 21.14 13.47
C GLU A 56 21.19 20.86 13.12
N MET A 57 20.36 21.87 13.26
CA MET A 57 19.04 21.87 12.65
C MET A 57 19.30 21.83 11.15
N GLU A 58 19.08 20.68 10.53
CA GLU A 58 19.02 20.56 9.07
C GLU A 58 17.98 21.57 8.59
N GLU A 59 18.42 22.55 7.80
CA GLU A 59 17.50 23.48 7.14
C GLU A 59 16.52 22.65 6.30
N PRO A 60 15.21 22.96 6.28
CA PRO A 60 14.23 22.23 5.49
C PRO A 60 14.71 22.21 4.04
N MET A 61 14.78 21.02 3.44
CA MET A 61 15.16 20.85 2.05
C MET A 61 14.08 21.47 1.16
N VAL A 62 14.29 22.73 0.79
CA VAL A 62 13.43 23.39 -0.22
C VAL A 62 13.75 22.78 -1.57
N GLU A 63 12.83 22.05 -2.13
CA GLU A 63 12.97 21.47 -3.46
C GLU A 63 13.14 22.57 -4.50
N THR A 64 14.19 22.46 -5.30
CA THR A 64 14.47 23.46 -6.35
C THR A 64 14.05 22.90 -7.70
N PHE A 65 13.15 23.60 -8.38
CA PHE A 65 12.76 23.28 -9.75
C PHE A 65 13.81 23.82 -10.75
N PRO A 66 14.04 23.13 -11.91
CA PRO A 66 13.26 21.98 -12.40
C PRO A 66 13.55 20.67 -11.63
N VAL A 67 12.51 19.80 -11.50
CA VAL A 67 12.64 18.44 -10.98
C VAL A 67 12.37 17.44 -12.10
N THR A 68 13.11 16.33 -12.13
CA THR A 68 12.87 15.22 -13.06
C THR A 68 12.48 13.97 -12.28
N LEU A 69 11.26 13.52 -12.51
CA LEU A 69 10.66 12.34 -11.89
C LEU A 69 10.90 11.11 -12.77
N GLN A 70 11.26 9.99 -12.16
CA GLN A 70 11.22 8.68 -12.81
C GLN A 70 9.81 8.11 -12.65
N THR A 71 9.07 7.99 -13.74
CA THR A 71 7.69 7.49 -13.73
C THR A 71 7.59 6.16 -14.48
N ALA A 72 6.48 5.46 -14.29
CA ALA A 72 6.21 4.23 -15.05
C ALA A 72 6.11 4.46 -16.57
N MET A 73 5.85 5.71 -17.00
CA MET A 73 5.77 6.12 -18.41
C MET A 73 7.07 6.71 -18.94
N GLY A 74 8.14 6.76 -18.12
CA GLY A 74 9.42 7.35 -18.44
C GLY A 74 9.73 8.57 -17.59
N GLU A 75 10.64 9.43 -18.05
CA GLU A 75 11.03 10.64 -17.33
C GLU A 75 10.00 11.76 -17.56
N LEU A 76 9.58 12.39 -16.45
CA LEU A 76 8.76 13.60 -16.46
C LEU A 76 9.54 14.74 -15.81
N THR A 77 9.80 15.80 -16.56
CA THR A 77 10.44 17.01 -16.02
C THR A 77 9.40 18.11 -15.80
N LEU A 78 9.34 18.62 -14.58
CA LEU A 78 8.56 19.78 -14.20
C LEU A 78 9.49 20.97 -14.08
N GLU A 79 9.33 21.96 -14.96
CA GLU A 79 10.19 23.14 -15.01
C GLU A 79 9.97 24.09 -13.82
N THR A 80 8.76 24.09 -13.29
CA THR A 80 8.35 24.91 -12.16
C THR A 80 7.46 24.10 -11.22
N GLN A 81 7.39 24.49 -9.95
CA GLN A 81 6.47 23.90 -9.00
C GLN A 81 5.03 24.11 -9.47
N PRO A 82 4.24 23.02 -9.59
CA PRO A 82 2.83 23.12 -9.94
C PRO A 82 2.03 23.89 -8.88
N VAL A 83 1.16 24.78 -9.33
CA VAL A 83 0.25 25.57 -8.47
C VAL A 83 -1.21 25.38 -8.83
N LYS A 84 -1.48 24.65 -9.91
CA LYS A 84 -2.84 24.39 -10.41
C LYS A 84 -2.97 22.93 -10.87
N ILE A 85 -3.04 22.04 -9.90
CA ILE A 85 -3.11 20.60 -10.13
C ILE A 85 -4.55 20.16 -10.36
N LEU A 86 -4.78 19.37 -11.42
CA LEU A 86 -5.99 18.58 -11.60
C LEU A 86 -5.67 17.12 -11.21
N SER A 87 -6.36 16.61 -10.19
CA SER A 87 -6.24 15.20 -9.80
C SER A 87 -7.43 14.39 -10.31
N LEU A 88 -7.16 13.38 -11.13
CA LEU A 88 -8.12 12.44 -11.70
C LEU A 88 -7.93 11.04 -11.10
N SER A 89 -7.64 10.99 -9.80
CA SER A 89 -7.49 9.75 -9.03
C SER A 89 -7.79 10.01 -7.56
N PRO A 90 -8.78 9.32 -6.98
CA PRO A 90 -9.08 9.44 -5.55
C PRO A 90 -7.86 9.19 -4.66
N THR A 91 -7.06 8.17 -4.96
CA THR A 91 -5.83 7.87 -4.20
C THR A 91 -4.81 9.00 -4.30
N ALA A 92 -4.55 9.51 -5.51
CA ALA A 92 -3.62 10.62 -5.68
C ALA A 92 -4.12 11.90 -4.98
N THR A 93 -5.42 12.15 -5.00
CA THR A 93 -6.05 13.27 -4.26
C THR A 93 -5.75 13.13 -2.76
N GLU A 94 -5.98 11.97 -2.17
CA GLU A 94 -5.68 11.74 -0.75
C GLU A 94 -4.20 11.94 -0.43
N ILE A 95 -3.30 11.47 -1.29
CA ILE A 95 -1.86 11.67 -1.12
C ILE A 95 -1.51 13.16 -1.18
N LEU A 96 -2.00 13.89 -2.19
CA LEU A 96 -1.71 15.33 -2.37
C LEU A 96 -2.11 16.14 -1.13
N PHE A 97 -3.30 15.88 -0.57
CA PHE A 97 -3.72 16.55 0.65
C PHE A 97 -2.90 16.13 1.87
N ALA A 98 -2.61 14.84 2.02
CA ALA A 98 -1.83 14.31 3.14
C ALA A 98 -0.41 14.90 3.19
N ILE A 99 0.26 15.06 2.05
CA ILE A 99 1.60 15.64 1.98
C ILE A 99 1.61 17.18 2.05
N GLY A 100 0.44 17.81 2.25
CA GLY A 100 0.34 19.27 2.38
C GLY A 100 0.27 20.03 1.05
N ALA A 101 0.05 19.35 -0.08
CA ALA A 101 -0.11 19.97 -1.41
C ALA A 101 -1.56 20.40 -1.71
N GLY A 102 -2.47 20.36 -0.73
CA GLY A 102 -3.88 20.65 -0.94
C GLY A 102 -4.18 22.01 -1.55
N GLU A 103 -3.43 23.07 -1.22
CA GLU A 103 -3.57 24.41 -1.80
C GLU A 103 -3.20 24.46 -3.30
N GLN A 104 -2.42 23.50 -3.78
CA GLN A 104 -2.06 23.38 -5.21
C GLN A 104 -3.13 22.64 -6.01
N VAL A 105 -4.03 21.88 -5.34
CA VAL A 105 -5.10 21.12 -5.97
C VAL A 105 -6.26 22.08 -6.31
N PHE A 106 -6.42 22.36 -7.61
CA PHE A 106 -7.47 23.26 -8.09
C PHE A 106 -8.80 22.55 -8.34
N ALA A 107 -8.77 21.31 -8.82
CA ALA A 107 -9.95 20.50 -9.05
C ALA A 107 -9.58 19.01 -8.94
N VAL A 108 -10.59 18.21 -8.57
CA VAL A 108 -10.47 16.74 -8.54
C VAL A 108 -11.64 16.10 -9.30
N ASP A 109 -11.53 14.81 -9.62
CA ASP A 109 -12.60 14.07 -10.30
C ASP A 109 -13.86 13.87 -9.43
N ASP A 110 -14.91 13.30 -10.05
CA ASP A 110 -16.20 13.04 -9.43
C ASP A 110 -16.21 11.93 -8.35
N GLN A 111 -15.11 11.19 -8.19
CA GLN A 111 -14.94 10.12 -7.19
C GLN A 111 -13.98 10.50 -6.07
N SER A 112 -13.26 11.58 -6.20
CA SER A 112 -12.29 12.08 -5.21
C SER A 112 -13.00 12.82 -4.07
N ASN A 113 -13.61 12.06 -3.17
CA ASN A 113 -14.48 12.52 -2.08
C ASN A 113 -13.77 12.73 -0.74
N TYR A 114 -12.44 12.54 -0.67
CA TYR A 114 -11.65 12.70 0.54
C TYR A 114 -10.33 13.43 0.23
N PRO A 115 -9.92 14.37 1.13
CA PRO A 115 -10.65 14.84 2.30
C PRO A 115 -11.89 15.67 1.93
N PRO A 116 -12.79 15.99 2.88
CA PRO A 116 -14.04 16.72 2.58
C PRO A 116 -13.85 18.08 1.92
N GLU A 117 -12.70 18.71 2.09
CA GLU A 117 -12.32 19.99 1.47
C GLU A 117 -11.82 19.86 0.03
N ALA A 118 -11.63 18.63 -0.50
CA ALA A 118 -11.22 18.42 -1.88
C ALA A 118 -12.19 19.10 -2.85
N PRO A 119 -11.69 19.89 -3.83
CA PRO A 119 -12.53 20.66 -4.75
C PRO A 119 -13.10 19.76 -5.87
N VAL A 120 -14.11 18.95 -5.54
CA VAL A 120 -14.75 18.00 -6.45
C VAL A 120 -15.35 18.73 -7.66
N SER A 121 -15.10 18.22 -8.85
CA SER A 121 -15.64 18.72 -10.12
C SER A 121 -16.53 17.67 -10.80
N ASP A 122 -17.15 18.06 -11.91
CA ASP A 122 -17.95 17.15 -12.74
C ASP A 122 -17.08 16.33 -13.74
N ILE A 123 -15.74 16.41 -13.64
CA ILE A 123 -14.85 15.66 -14.51
C ILE A 123 -14.80 14.21 -14.03
N SER A 124 -15.11 13.28 -14.92
CA SER A 124 -15.00 11.86 -14.61
C SER A 124 -13.54 11.42 -14.56
N GLY A 125 -13.13 10.78 -13.46
CA GLY A 125 -11.81 10.13 -13.36
C GLY A 125 -11.68 8.90 -14.27
N TRP A 126 -12.82 8.27 -14.65
CA TRP A 126 -12.83 7.09 -15.48
C TRP A 126 -12.90 7.38 -16.98
N SER A 127 -13.68 8.41 -17.37
CA SER A 127 -13.89 8.80 -18.78
C SER A 127 -13.81 10.32 -18.91
N PRO A 128 -12.63 10.90 -18.69
CA PRO A 128 -12.46 12.35 -18.69
C PRO A 128 -12.67 12.95 -20.10
N ASN A 129 -13.10 14.21 -20.15
CA ASN A 129 -13.23 14.96 -21.39
C ASN A 129 -12.05 15.93 -21.52
N LEU A 130 -11.30 15.86 -22.64
CA LEU A 130 -10.13 16.69 -22.86
C LEU A 130 -10.47 18.19 -22.84
N GLU A 131 -11.59 18.62 -23.44
CA GLU A 131 -11.96 20.04 -23.47
C GLU A 131 -12.25 20.57 -22.06
N ALA A 132 -12.87 19.73 -21.19
CA ALA A 132 -13.11 20.07 -19.79
C ALA A 132 -11.80 20.21 -19.01
N ILE A 133 -10.83 19.30 -19.24
CA ILE A 133 -9.49 19.40 -18.64
C ILE A 133 -8.80 20.68 -19.12
N LEU A 134 -8.79 20.95 -20.42
CA LEU A 134 -8.13 22.14 -20.99
C LEU A 134 -8.79 23.44 -20.51
N ALA A 135 -10.10 23.46 -20.25
CA ALA A 135 -10.79 24.62 -19.71
C ALA A 135 -10.35 24.99 -18.29
N ILE A 136 -9.83 24.02 -17.52
CA ILE A 136 -9.20 24.27 -16.21
C ILE A 136 -7.85 24.95 -16.36
N GLU A 137 -7.13 24.76 -17.48
CA GLU A 137 -5.76 25.22 -17.68
C GLU A 137 -4.82 24.73 -16.55
N PRO A 138 -4.75 23.41 -16.25
CA PRO A 138 -3.88 22.89 -15.20
C PRO A 138 -2.42 22.98 -15.63
N ASP A 139 -1.52 23.12 -14.65
CA ASP A 139 -0.06 23.03 -14.88
C ASP A 139 0.51 21.63 -14.55
N LEU A 140 -0.33 20.76 -13.96
CA LEU A 140 -0.09 19.33 -13.81
C LEU A 140 -1.42 18.58 -13.77
N VAL A 141 -1.52 17.45 -14.48
CA VAL A 141 -2.60 16.48 -14.35
C VAL A 141 -2.05 15.23 -13.69
N VAL A 142 -2.64 14.80 -12.55
CA VAL A 142 -2.29 13.53 -11.87
C VAL A 142 -3.45 12.55 -12.09
N HIS A 143 -3.14 11.31 -12.48
CA HIS A 143 -4.17 10.32 -12.81
C HIS A 143 -3.67 8.88 -12.62
N SER A 144 -4.58 7.93 -12.45
CA SER A 144 -4.23 6.51 -12.46
C SER A 144 -4.31 5.88 -13.85
N TYR A 145 -5.16 6.43 -14.69
CA TYR A 145 -5.32 6.02 -16.09
C TYR A 145 -5.90 7.18 -16.90
N LEU A 146 -5.36 7.41 -18.10
CA LEU A 146 -5.98 8.24 -19.12
C LEU A 146 -6.04 7.48 -20.44
N PRO A 147 -7.11 7.66 -21.24
CA PRO A 147 -7.12 7.25 -22.64
C PRO A 147 -5.97 7.88 -23.43
N GLU A 148 -5.37 7.15 -24.36
CA GLU A 148 -4.20 7.61 -25.14
C GLU A 148 -4.43 8.93 -25.88
N ASP A 149 -5.65 9.15 -26.40
CA ASP A 149 -6.04 10.39 -27.08
C ASP A 149 -6.08 11.59 -26.12
N ILE A 150 -6.42 11.41 -24.85
CA ILE A 150 -6.38 12.45 -23.82
C ILE A 150 -4.94 12.77 -23.46
N GLU A 151 -4.10 11.74 -23.20
CA GLU A 151 -2.67 11.92 -22.91
C GLU A 151 -1.97 12.67 -24.05
N GLN A 152 -2.22 12.27 -25.30
CA GLN A 152 -1.66 12.93 -26.46
C GLN A 152 -2.19 14.36 -26.61
N GLY A 153 -3.46 14.59 -26.25
CA GLY A 153 -4.08 15.92 -26.26
C GLY A 153 -3.37 16.86 -25.28
N LEU A 154 -3.10 16.41 -24.05
CA LEU A 154 -2.35 17.18 -23.05
C LEU A 154 -0.92 17.47 -23.50
N ALA A 155 -0.21 16.44 -24.01
CA ALA A 155 1.15 16.58 -24.52
C ALA A 155 1.25 17.60 -25.66
N ASN A 156 0.28 17.63 -26.58
CA ASN A 156 0.25 18.56 -27.72
C ASN A 156 0.16 20.04 -27.31
N VAL A 157 -0.39 20.30 -26.12
CA VAL A 157 -0.49 21.68 -25.57
C VAL A 157 0.52 21.94 -24.47
N GLY A 158 1.41 20.96 -24.17
CA GLY A 158 2.48 21.11 -23.20
C GLY A 158 2.04 21.04 -21.74
N ILE A 159 0.88 20.42 -21.46
CA ILE A 159 0.44 20.16 -20.09
C ILE A 159 1.05 18.81 -19.62
N PRO A 160 1.90 18.82 -18.58
CA PRO A 160 2.48 17.60 -18.04
C PRO A 160 1.40 16.72 -17.38
N SER A 161 1.53 15.39 -17.54
CA SER A 161 0.70 14.42 -16.85
C SER A 161 1.57 13.43 -16.07
N LEU A 162 1.18 13.15 -14.83
CA LEU A 162 1.83 12.19 -13.94
C LEU A 162 0.91 10.99 -13.73
N THR A 163 1.32 9.84 -14.26
CA THR A 163 0.60 8.58 -14.11
C THR A 163 0.98 7.88 -12.81
N GLN A 164 -0.02 7.59 -11.98
CA GLN A 164 0.08 6.86 -10.72
C GLN A 164 -0.77 5.59 -10.84
N PHE A 165 -0.24 4.54 -11.46
CA PHE A 165 -0.96 3.27 -11.60
C PHE A 165 -1.37 2.70 -10.26
N SER A 166 -2.36 1.79 -10.27
CA SER A 166 -2.72 1.04 -9.06
C SER A 166 -1.50 0.37 -8.46
N ALA A 167 -1.25 0.61 -7.17
CA ALA A 167 -0.15 -0.03 -6.46
C ALA A 167 -0.39 -1.55 -6.37
N MET A 168 0.65 -2.32 -6.58
CA MET A 168 0.64 -3.77 -6.41
C MET A 168 1.20 -4.18 -5.05
N THR A 169 1.97 -3.29 -4.42
CA THR A 169 2.63 -3.50 -3.13
C THR A 169 2.61 -2.21 -2.30
N LEU A 170 2.84 -2.31 -1.00
CA LEU A 170 3.03 -1.13 -0.14
C LEU A 170 4.23 -0.28 -0.58
N GLU A 171 5.28 -0.90 -1.12
CA GLU A 171 6.42 -0.17 -1.65
C GLU A 171 6.03 0.73 -2.83
N ASP A 172 5.15 0.26 -3.72
CA ASP A 172 4.62 1.09 -4.80
C ASP A 172 3.85 2.30 -4.23
N THR A 173 3.06 2.09 -3.17
CA THR A 173 2.37 3.18 -2.46
C THR A 173 3.36 4.21 -1.91
N TYR A 174 4.42 3.76 -1.23
CA TYR A 174 5.44 4.66 -0.68
C TYR A 174 6.16 5.44 -1.77
N GLN A 175 6.50 4.79 -2.87
CA GLN A 175 7.12 5.45 -4.04
C GLN A 175 6.19 6.50 -4.65
N GLN A 176 4.89 6.23 -4.77
CA GLN A 176 3.90 7.17 -5.28
C GLN A 176 3.76 8.40 -4.37
N ILE A 177 3.73 8.21 -3.05
CA ILE A 177 3.72 9.31 -2.07
C ILE A 177 4.98 10.18 -2.23
N GLN A 178 6.16 9.55 -2.29
CA GLN A 178 7.42 10.28 -2.47
C GLN A 178 7.48 11.02 -3.81
N GLN A 179 6.98 10.40 -4.88
CA GLN A 179 6.97 10.98 -6.22
C GLN A 179 6.05 12.22 -6.28
N LEU A 180 4.87 12.16 -5.65
CA LEU A 180 3.99 13.32 -5.51
C LEU A 180 4.60 14.40 -4.62
N GLY A 181 5.33 14.02 -3.57
CA GLY A 181 6.13 14.95 -2.76
C GLY A 181 7.13 15.73 -3.61
N GLN A 182 7.93 15.04 -4.42
CA GLN A 182 8.89 15.66 -5.35
C GLN A 182 8.19 16.54 -6.39
N ALA A 183 7.09 16.07 -6.98
CA ALA A 183 6.33 16.81 -7.98
C ALA A 183 5.78 18.14 -7.45
N THR A 184 5.43 18.20 -6.16
CA THR A 184 4.75 19.33 -5.54
C THR A 184 5.65 20.19 -4.63
N GLY A 185 6.93 19.81 -4.47
CA GLY A 185 7.86 20.49 -3.55
C GLY A 185 7.61 20.19 -2.07
N ASN A 186 6.97 19.04 -1.77
CA ASN A 186 6.60 18.58 -0.42
C ASN A 186 7.33 17.27 -0.04
N SER A 187 8.57 17.08 -0.50
CA SER A 187 9.33 15.83 -0.31
C SER A 187 9.56 15.46 1.15
N GLU A 188 9.78 16.44 2.02
CA GLU A 188 9.96 16.20 3.46
C GLU A 188 8.68 15.64 4.09
N GLN A 189 7.52 16.25 3.80
CA GLN A 189 6.23 15.79 4.30
C GLN A 189 5.89 14.40 3.77
N ALA A 190 6.19 14.14 2.49
CA ALA A 190 6.00 12.83 1.88
C ALA A 190 6.86 11.75 2.56
N ALA A 191 8.13 12.05 2.86
CA ALA A 191 9.02 11.14 3.58
C ALA A 191 8.52 10.85 5.00
N ASN A 192 8.04 11.88 5.72
CA ASN A 192 7.49 11.73 7.06
C ASN A 192 6.24 10.84 7.06
N ILE A 193 5.31 11.05 6.11
CA ILE A 193 4.10 10.22 5.97
C ILE A 193 4.47 8.76 5.70
N VAL A 194 5.41 8.50 4.79
CA VAL A 194 5.87 7.13 4.52
C VAL A 194 6.44 6.48 5.78
N LEU A 195 7.25 7.20 6.54
CA LEU A 195 7.82 6.69 7.79
C LEU A 195 6.74 6.38 8.84
N GLU A 196 5.77 7.28 9.01
CA GLU A 196 4.64 7.09 9.94
C GLU A 196 3.78 5.88 9.52
N MET A 197 3.49 5.73 8.21
CA MET A 197 2.77 4.58 7.69
C MET A 197 3.51 3.27 7.98
N GLN A 198 4.82 3.21 7.68
CA GLN A 198 5.64 2.03 7.93
C GLN A 198 5.63 1.64 9.42
N GLN A 199 5.87 2.60 10.31
CA GLN A 199 5.86 2.35 11.75
C GLN A 199 4.51 1.83 12.23
N ARG A 200 3.41 2.45 11.78
CA ARG A 200 2.07 2.05 12.17
C ARG A 200 1.69 0.68 11.64
N ILE A 201 2.05 0.37 10.39
CA ILE A 201 1.82 -0.95 9.79
C ILE A 201 2.61 -2.02 10.56
N ASP A 202 3.88 -1.78 10.89
CA ASP A 202 4.71 -2.71 11.66
C ASP A 202 4.10 -3.00 13.05
N GLU A 203 3.58 -1.98 13.72
CA GLU A 203 2.86 -2.15 15.00
C GLU A 203 1.60 -3.02 14.83
N LEU A 204 0.80 -2.77 13.79
CA LEU A 204 -0.43 -3.50 13.51
C LEU A 204 -0.15 -4.95 13.12
N VAL A 205 0.84 -5.20 12.27
CA VAL A 205 1.31 -6.54 11.91
C VAL A 205 1.81 -7.29 13.14
N THR A 206 2.55 -6.62 14.02
CA THR A 206 3.01 -7.23 15.30
C THR A 206 1.84 -7.62 16.19
N ARG A 207 0.81 -6.77 16.31
CA ARG A 207 -0.43 -7.10 17.04
C ARG A 207 -1.13 -8.29 16.42
N GLY A 208 -1.31 -8.28 15.08
CA GLY A 208 -1.99 -9.34 14.35
C GLY A 208 -1.28 -10.70 14.42
N SER A 209 0.04 -10.73 14.46
CA SER A 209 0.84 -11.96 14.48
C SER A 209 0.66 -12.83 15.75
N GLY A 210 0.03 -12.29 16.79
CA GLY A 210 -0.27 -13.02 18.04
C GLY A 210 -1.53 -13.87 17.99
N PHE A 211 -2.38 -13.69 16.97
CA PHE A 211 -3.67 -14.36 16.87
C PHE A 211 -3.57 -15.72 16.18
N THR A 212 -4.62 -16.54 16.39
CA THR A 212 -4.81 -17.78 15.62
C THR A 212 -4.99 -17.43 14.13
N PRO A 213 -4.42 -18.19 13.18
CA PRO A 213 -4.64 -17.93 11.76
C PRO A 213 -6.09 -18.26 11.40
N TYR A 214 -6.93 -17.21 11.33
CA TYR A 214 -8.32 -17.31 10.90
C TYR A 214 -8.42 -17.35 9.38
N THR A 215 -9.49 -17.97 8.87
CA THR A 215 -9.87 -17.92 7.47
C THR A 215 -10.78 -16.73 7.21
N PHE A 216 -10.67 -16.13 6.03
CA PHE A 216 -11.54 -15.01 5.67
C PHE A 216 -12.04 -15.08 4.24
N TYR A 217 -13.19 -14.44 4.03
CA TYR A 217 -13.76 -14.08 2.75
C TYR A 217 -13.83 -12.55 2.65
N HIS A 218 -13.33 -11.99 1.53
CA HIS A 218 -13.45 -10.56 1.21
C HIS A 218 -14.45 -10.41 0.07
N GLU A 219 -15.54 -9.70 0.31
CA GLU A 219 -16.56 -9.44 -0.70
C GLU A 219 -16.34 -8.08 -1.35
N LEU A 220 -16.10 -8.09 -2.67
CA LEU A 220 -16.00 -6.89 -3.49
C LEU A 220 -17.36 -6.40 -3.98
N ASP A 221 -18.28 -7.33 -4.23
CA ASP A 221 -19.66 -7.07 -4.62
C ASP A 221 -20.57 -8.27 -4.33
N GLN A 222 -21.87 -8.04 -4.36
CA GLN A 222 -22.91 -9.04 -4.10
C GLN A 222 -22.97 -10.20 -5.12
N THR A 223 -22.16 -10.18 -6.17
CA THR A 223 -22.00 -11.30 -7.11
C THR A 223 -20.84 -12.21 -6.76
N TYR A 224 -20.29 -12.04 -5.55
CA TYR A 224 -19.25 -12.85 -4.93
C TYR A 224 -17.86 -12.74 -5.56
N TYR A 225 -17.54 -11.63 -6.23
CA TYR A 225 -16.16 -11.33 -6.54
C TYR A 225 -15.36 -11.12 -5.25
N SER A 226 -14.15 -11.66 -5.25
CA SER A 226 -13.24 -11.62 -4.11
C SER A 226 -11.83 -11.23 -4.56
N VAL A 227 -10.92 -11.14 -3.62
CA VAL A 227 -9.49 -10.90 -3.84
C VAL A 227 -8.69 -12.11 -3.40
N THR A 228 -7.55 -12.40 -4.07
CA THR A 228 -6.57 -13.38 -3.58
C THR A 228 -5.42 -12.71 -2.85
N SER A 229 -4.61 -13.50 -2.15
CA SER A 229 -3.40 -13.04 -1.46
C SER A 229 -2.34 -12.44 -2.40
N THR A 230 -2.49 -12.56 -3.72
CA THR A 230 -1.59 -11.96 -4.71
C THR A 230 -1.92 -10.51 -5.04
N THR A 231 -3.13 -10.04 -4.69
CA THR A 231 -3.55 -8.66 -4.89
C THR A 231 -3.00 -7.74 -3.80
N PHE A 232 -2.98 -6.43 -4.04
CA PHE A 232 -2.63 -5.44 -3.03
C PHE A 232 -3.45 -5.61 -1.74
N ILE A 233 -4.77 -5.73 -1.88
CA ILE A 233 -5.70 -5.93 -0.74
C ILE A 233 -5.39 -7.25 -0.02
N GLY A 234 -5.22 -8.33 -0.76
CA GLY A 234 -4.96 -9.65 -0.18
C GLY A 234 -3.64 -9.77 0.55
N GLN A 235 -2.60 -9.03 0.09
CA GLN A 235 -1.31 -8.97 0.78
C GLN A 235 -1.43 -8.35 2.19
N ILE A 236 -2.33 -7.38 2.40
CA ILE A 236 -2.58 -6.78 3.72
C ILE A 236 -3.06 -7.86 4.71
N TYR A 237 -4.04 -8.65 4.32
CA TYR A 237 -4.52 -9.77 5.14
C TYR A 237 -3.43 -10.81 5.42
N ALA A 238 -2.64 -11.14 4.39
CA ALA A 238 -1.53 -12.09 4.53
C ALA A 238 -0.43 -11.60 5.48
N MET A 239 -0.12 -10.30 5.49
CA MET A 239 0.84 -9.69 6.42
C MET A 239 0.38 -9.79 7.88
N ILE A 240 -0.93 -9.78 8.12
CA ILE A 240 -1.53 -9.94 9.46
C ILE A 240 -1.64 -11.43 9.84
N GLY A 241 -1.49 -12.36 8.89
CA GLY A 241 -1.49 -13.80 9.13
C GLY A 241 -2.83 -14.49 8.88
N LEU A 242 -3.77 -13.84 8.18
CA LEU A 242 -5.04 -14.43 7.79
C LEU A 242 -4.90 -15.36 6.57
N THR A 243 -5.76 -16.37 6.48
CA THR A 243 -5.82 -17.32 5.37
C THR A 243 -6.99 -16.99 4.45
N ASN A 244 -6.71 -16.73 3.18
CA ASN A 244 -7.72 -16.35 2.21
C ASN A 244 -8.40 -17.57 1.57
N ILE A 245 -9.72 -17.68 1.69
CA ILE A 245 -10.46 -18.80 1.06
C ILE A 245 -10.49 -18.67 -0.47
N ALA A 246 -10.32 -17.47 -1.03
CA ALA A 246 -10.36 -17.23 -2.46
C ALA A 246 -9.12 -17.75 -3.21
N ASP A 247 -7.98 -17.95 -2.51
CA ASP A 247 -6.72 -18.37 -3.15
C ASP A 247 -6.85 -19.70 -3.91
N ALA A 248 -7.56 -20.67 -3.31
CA ALA A 248 -7.75 -21.98 -3.90
C ALA A 248 -8.78 -21.98 -5.07
N ALA A 249 -9.56 -20.92 -5.21
CA ALA A 249 -10.59 -20.80 -6.24
C ALA A 249 -10.11 -20.01 -7.48
N ASP A 250 -8.97 -19.36 -7.45
CA ASP A 250 -8.43 -18.56 -8.56
C ASP A 250 -7.59 -19.43 -9.52
N GLU A 251 -8.24 -20.38 -10.22
CA GLU A 251 -7.57 -21.24 -11.21
C GLU A 251 -6.96 -20.43 -12.38
N ALA A 252 -7.51 -19.27 -12.67
CA ALA A 252 -7.06 -18.40 -13.75
C ALA A 252 -5.85 -17.53 -13.36
N GLY A 253 -5.55 -17.38 -12.09
CA GLY A 253 -4.51 -16.50 -11.57
C GLY A 253 -4.81 -15.02 -11.82
N SER A 254 -6.10 -14.66 -11.80
CA SER A 254 -6.55 -13.27 -12.05
C SER A 254 -6.31 -12.34 -10.87
N GLY A 255 -6.20 -12.90 -9.67
CA GLY A 255 -6.23 -12.18 -8.41
C GLY A 255 -7.63 -11.80 -7.93
N TYR A 256 -8.64 -11.86 -8.81
CA TYR A 256 -10.01 -11.42 -8.55
C TYR A 256 -11.04 -12.47 -8.98
N PRO A 257 -11.08 -13.65 -8.33
CA PRO A 257 -12.02 -14.71 -8.70
C PRO A 257 -13.45 -14.34 -8.32
N GLN A 258 -14.41 -14.77 -9.16
CA GLN A 258 -15.80 -14.84 -8.78
C GLN A 258 -16.06 -16.20 -8.12
N LEU A 259 -16.39 -16.19 -6.85
CA LEU A 259 -16.71 -17.40 -6.09
C LEU A 259 -18.16 -17.82 -6.34
N SER A 260 -18.51 -19.08 -6.02
CA SER A 260 -19.90 -19.48 -5.92
C SER A 260 -20.38 -19.45 -4.48
N GLU A 261 -21.68 -19.27 -4.29
CA GLU A 261 -22.31 -19.30 -2.96
C GLU A 261 -22.01 -20.63 -2.26
N GLU A 262 -22.12 -21.75 -2.97
CA GLU A 262 -21.83 -23.08 -2.44
C GLU A 262 -20.38 -23.23 -1.98
N TYR A 263 -19.44 -22.61 -2.70
CA TYR A 263 -18.03 -22.62 -2.32
C TYR A 263 -17.82 -21.88 -1.02
N ILE A 264 -18.36 -20.68 -0.88
CA ILE A 264 -18.24 -19.86 0.34
C ILE A 264 -18.86 -20.62 1.54
N LEU A 265 -20.06 -21.20 1.36
CA LEU A 265 -20.71 -22.00 2.38
C LEU A 265 -19.89 -23.25 2.78
N LEU A 266 -19.20 -23.89 1.84
CA LEU A 266 -18.35 -25.05 2.10
C LEU A 266 -17.06 -24.69 2.83
N GLN A 267 -16.46 -23.51 2.51
CA GLN A 267 -15.24 -23.04 3.16
C GLN A 267 -15.49 -22.56 4.60
N ASP A 268 -16.71 -22.11 4.90
CA ASP A 268 -17.15 -21.64 6.22
C ASP A 268 -16.12 -20.68 6.88
N PRO A 269 -15.89 -19.50 6.30
CA PRO A 269 -14.87 -18.58 6.80
C PRO A 269 -15.17 -18.09 8.21
N ASP A 270 -14.09 -17.88 9.01
CA ASP A 270 -14.18 -17.31 10.35
C ASP A 270 -14.54 -15.82 10.34
N LEU A 271 -14.15 -15.11 9.27
CA LEU A 271 -14.34 -13.67 9.07
C LEU A 271 -14.91 -13.41 7.68
N ILE A 272 -15.84 -12.47 7.57
CA ILE A 272 -16.29 -11.91 6.31
C ILE A 272 -16.03 -10.40 6.33
N PHE A 273 -15.32 -9.88 5.32
CA PHE A 273 -15.09 -8.46 5.14
C PHE A 273 -15.88 -7.96 3.93
N LEU A 274 -16.77 -7.00 4.16
CA LEU A 274 -17.61 -6.39 3.11
C LEU A 274 -16.99 -5.08 2.67
N ALA A 275 -16.57 -4.99 1.41
CA ALA A 275 -16.03 -3.79 0.78
C ALA A 275 -17.03 -3.15 -0.19
N ASP A 276 -18.32 -3.46 -0.02
CA ASP A 276 -19.43 -3.03 -0.86
C ASP A 276 -20.61 -2.45 -0.03
N THR A 277 -20.27 -1.86 1.09
CA THR A 277 -21.23 -1.28 2.04
C THR A 277 -21.83 0.01 1.52
N LYS A 278 -21.00 0.94 0.98
CA LYS A 278 -21.44 2.24 0.46
C LYS A 278 -22.02 2.14 -0.94
N CYS A 279 -21.32 1.45 -1.85
CA CYS A 279 -21.74 1.34 -3.24
C CYS A 279 -23.04 0.55 -3.39
N CYS A 280 -23.21 -0.51 -2.61
CA CYS A 280 -24.17 -1.57 -2.87
C CYS A 280 -25.06 -1.88 -1.67
N GLY A 281 -24.84 -1.21 -0.54
CA GLY A 281 -25.66 -1.30 0.66
C GLY A 281 -25.58 -2.65 1.37
N GLN A 282 -24.47 -3.39 1.21
CA GLN A 282 -24.26 -4.63 1.92
C GLN A 282 -23.96 -4.36 3.40
N SER A 283 -24.44 -5.26 4.26
CA SER A 283 -24.25 -5.21 5.71
C SER A 283 -24.27 -6.61 6.30
N ALA A 284 -23.88 -6.73 7.57
CA ALA A 284 -24.00 -7.98 8.30
C ALA A 284 -25.45 -8.51 8.30
N GLU A 285 -26.45 -7.62 8.33
CA GLU A 285 -27.87 -8.00 8.27
C GLU A 285 -28.21 -8.60 6.89
N THR A 286 -27.88 -7.90 5.77
CA THR A 286 -28.19 -8.39 4.41
C THR A 286 -27.47 -9.70 4.10
N VAL A 287 -26.23 -9.89 4.60
CA VAL A 287 -25.46 -11.13 4.46
C VAL A 287 -26.15 -12.27 5.22
N SER A 288 -26.64 -12.02 6.44
CA SER A 288 -27.31 -13.03 7.26
C SER A 288 -28.63 -13.53 6.68
N GLU A 289 -29.30 -12.70 5.85
CA GLU A 289 -30.56 -13.01 5.15
C GLU A 289 -30.36 -13.87 3.89
N ARG A 290 -29.12 -14.01 3.39
CA ARG A 290 -28.81 -14.87 2.25
C ARG A 290 -29.11 -16.34 2.58
N ASN A 291 -29.52 -17.10 1.58
CA ASN A 291 -29.93 -18.50 1.79
C ASN A 291 -28.77 -19.37 2.31
N GLY A 292 -28.90 -19.90 3.51
CA GLY A 292 -27.90 -20.77 4.16
C GLY A 292 -26.80 -20.02 4.91
N TRP A 293 -26.63 -18.71 4.71
CA TRP A 293 -25.53 -17.95 5.29
C TRP A 293 -25.63 -17.74 6.80
N SER A 294 -26.84 -17.79 7.37
CA SER A 294 -27.03 -17.76 8.83
C SER A 294 -26.34 -18.89 9.60
N ALA A 295 -25.94 -19.96 8.89
CA ALA A 295 -25.20 -21.08 9.46
C ALA A 295 -23.67 -20.91 9.41
N LEU A 296 -23.14 -19.94 8.64
CA LEU A 296 -21.72 -19.66 8.56
C LEU A 296 -21.15 -19.25 9.92
N THR A 297 -19.92 -19.69 10.19
CA THR A 297 -19.18 -19.33 11.41
C THR A 297 -19.11 -17.81 11.57
N ALA A 298 -18.72 -17.08 10.54
CA ALA A 298 -18.65 -15.61 10.58
C ALA A 298 -19.98 -14.95 10.92
N VAL A 299 -21.10 -15.41 10.34
CA VAL A 299 -22.42 -14.85 10.60
C VAL A 299 -22.92 -15.19 12.01
N SER A 300 -22.75 -16.46 12.42
CA SER A 300 -23.22 -16.93 13.73
C SER A 300 -22.45 -16.33 14.91
N GLN A 301 -21.19 -15.96 14.70
CA GLN A 301 -20.33 -15.32 15.71
C GLN A 301 -20.36 -13.79 15.64
N GLY A 302 -20.99 -13.20 14.60
CA GLY A 302 -21.05 -11.76 14.43
C GLY A 302 -19.74 -11.15 13.95
N THR A 303 -18.95 -11.91 13.19
CA THR A 303 -17.65 -11.51 12.62
C THR A 303 -17.76 -11.19 11.13
N VAL A 304 -18.90 -10.62 10.73
CA VAL A 304 -19.10 -9.96 9.45
C VAL A 304 -18.73 -8.48 9.64
N ILE A 305 -17.64 -8.05 9.03
CA ILE A 305 -17.04 -6.74 9.20
C ILE A 305 -17.39 -5.85 8.01
N GLU A 306 -18.08 -4.75 8.29
CA GLU A 306 -18.42 -3.74 7.31
C GLU A 306 -17.24 -2.77 7.17
N LEU A 307 -16.53 -2.82 6.03
CA LEU A 307 -15.44 -1.91 5.73
C LEU A 307 -15.97 -0.61 5.11
N ASP A 308 -15.19 0.45 5.22
CA ASP A 308 -15.34 1.61 4.36
C ASP A 308 -14.80 1.25 2.97
N ASP A 309 -15.67 1.25 1.93
CA ASP A 309 -15.31 0.86 0.55
C ASP A 309 -14.11 1.65 0.02
N ASP A 310 -14.03 2.94 0.36
CA ASP A 310 -12.94 3.82 -0.06
C ASP A 310 -11.61 3.39 0.56
N ILE A 311 -11.60 3.08 1.86
CA ILE A 311 -10.41 2.62 2.59
C ILE A 311 -9.97 1.24 2.10
N ALA A 312 -10.94 0.36 1.82
CA ALA A 312 -10.67 -1.01 1.34
C ALA A 312 -10.19 -1.08 -0.12
N SER A 313 -10.36 0.00 -0.92
CA SER A 313 -10.06 0.02 -2.36
C SER A 313 -8.98 1.01 -2.78
N ARG A 314 -8.50 1.88 -1.87
CA ARG A 314 -7.51 2.91 -2.18
C ARG A 314 -6.17 2.59 -1.53
N TRP A 315 -5.09 2.72 -2.30
CA TRP A 315 -3.72 2.43 -1.87
C TRP A 315 -2.95 3.69 -1.40
N GLY A 316 -3.67 4.67 -0.83
CA GLY A 316 -3.11 5.91 -0.29
C GLY A 316 -2.73 5.80 1.20
N PRO A 317 -2.48 6.95 1.87
CA PRO A 317 -2.09 6.97 3.29
C PRO A 317 -3.08 6.28 4.23
N ARG A 318 -4.39 6.27 3.88
CA ARG A 318 -5.43 5.60 4.67
C ARG A 318 -5.41 4.06 4.61
N VAL A 319 -4.49 3.46 3.85
CA VAL A 319 -4.29 2.00 3.89
C VAL A 319 -3.97 1.51 5.32
N VAL A 320 -3.40 2.37 6.15
CA VAL A 320 -3.15 2.09 7.57
C VAL A 320 -4.46 1.83 8.33
N ASP A 321 -5.52 2.58 8.02
CA ASP A 321 -6.84 2.39 8.63
C ASP A 321 -7.45 1.04 8.23
N PHE A 322 -7.14 0.56 7.01
CA PHE A 322 -7.54 -0.78 6.58
C PHE A 322 -6.82 -1.87 7.40
N PHE A 323 -5.50 -1.76 7.60
CA PHE A 323 -4.77 -2.65 8.52
C PHE A 323 -5.38 -2.67 9.91
N GLU A 324 -5.71 -1.48 10.45
CA GLU A 324 -6.32 -1.36 11.77
C GLU A 324 -7.70 -2.03 11.83
N ALA A 325 -8.55 -1.84 10.83
CA ALA A 325 -9.86 -2.47 10.76
C ALA A 325 -9.75 -4.01 10.78
N VAL A 326 -8.78 -4.58 10.05
CA VAL A 326 -8.55 -6.03 10.03
C VAL A 326 -8.06 -6.54 11.39
N VAL A 327 -7.10 -5.85 12.01
CA VAL A 327 -6.58 -6.25 13.35
C VAL A 327 -7.68 -6.17 14.42
N VAL A 328 -8.48 -5.09 14.41
CA VAL A 328 -9.61 -4.94 15.35
C VAL A 328 -10.66 -6.04 15.14
N ALA A 329 -10.92 -6.45 13.90
CA ALA A 329 -11.82 -7.56 13.62
C ALA A 329 -11.32 -8.89 14.23
N MET A 330 -10.02 -9.16 14.14
CA MET A 330 -9.41 -10.35 14.76
C MET A 330 -9.52 -10.33 16.28
N GLU A 331 -9.38 -9.18 16.92
CA GLU A 331 -9.55 -9.01 18.38
C GLU A 331 -10.97 -9.34 18.86
N GLN A 332 -11.97 -9.29 17.98
CA GLN A 332 -13.36 -9.63 18.31
C GLN A 332 -13.64 -11.14 18.29
N VAL A 333 -12.77 -11.92 17.63
CA VAL A 333 -12.92 -13.38 17.49
C VAL A 333 -12.24 -14.14 18.62
N GLU A 334 -11.27 -13.55 19.32
CA GLU A 334 -10.61 -14.13 20.50
C GLU A 334 -11.48 -14.04 21.77
#